data_9ebdea61170b1e560c2617ef21746047
#
_entry.id   9ebdea61170b1e560c2617ef21746047
#
_cell.length_a   1.000
_cell.length_b   1.000
_cell.length_c   1.000
_cell.angle_alpha   90.00
_cell.angle_beta   90.00
_cell.angle_gamma   90.00
#
_symmetry.space_group_name_H-M   'P 1'
#
loop_
_entity.id
_entity.type
_entity.pdbx_description
1 polymer ?
#
loop_
_entity_poly.entity_id
_entity_poly.type
_entity_poly.pdbx_seq_one_letter_code
_entity_poly.pdbx_strand_id
1 'polypeptide(L)'
;MKILLNLTGILLVLAIMYLISWKKKNISVKMLVKAVIAQFLIAVILVKVPAGRYVVSRVSDAVTSVINCGQDGLSFVFGSLADSTAATGSVFAIQVLGNIVFLSALVSLLYYIGILGFVVKWIGKAVGKLMGTSEVESFVAVANMFLGQTDSPILVSKYLGQMTDSEVMVVLVSGMGSMSVSILGGYTALGIPMEYLLIASTLVPVGSIMVAKMLLPQTEEVREVGSVKMDNKGNNTNVIEAVAEG
;
A
#
# COMPACT_ATOMS: atom_id res chain seq x y z
N MET A 1 28.87 0.59 12.93
CA MET A 1 27.95 0.09 13.99
C MET A 1 26.48 0.09 13.52
N LYS A 2 25.88 1.21 13.08
CA LYS A 2 24.46 1.28 12.66
C LYS A 2 24.09 0.32 11.53
N ILE A 3 24.91 0.20 10.47
CA ILE A 3 24.64 -0.71 9.34
C ILE A 3 24.62 -2.18 9.79
N LEU A 4 25.55 -2.58 10.64
CA LEU A 4 25.62 -3.93 11.15
C LEU A 4 24.38 -4.27 11.99
N LEU A 5 23.93 -3.33 12.83
CA LEU A 5 22.72 -3.48 13.65
C LEU A 5 21.49 -3.66 12.77
N ASN A 6 21.37 -2.86 11.71
CA ASN A 6 20.23 -2.95 10.77
C ASN A 6 20.23 -4.29 10.01
N LEU A 7 21.40 -4.76 9.56
CA LEU A 7 21.53 -6.07 8.91
C LEU A 7 21.17 -7.21 9.86
N THR A 8 21.64 -7.14 11.11
CA THR A 8 21.27 -8.12 12.15
C THR A 8 19.77 -8.11 12.39
N GLY A 9 19.12 -6.93 12.43
CA GLY A 9 17.66 -6.82 12.56
C GLY A 9 16.91 -7.49 11.41
N ILE A 10 17.34 -7.26 10.17
CA ILE A 10 16.75 -7.92 9.00
C ILE A 10 16.90 -9.44 9.07
N LEU A 11 18.11 -9.92 9.39
CA LEU A 11 18.37 -11.36 9.53
C LEU A 11 17.55 -11.99 10.65
N LEU A 12 17.38 -11.30 11.76
CA LEU A 12 16.57 -11.75 12.89
C LEU A 12 15.09 -11.89 12.48
N VAL A 13 14.53 -10.89 11.78
CA VAL A 13 13.15 -10.95 11.26
C VAL A 13 13.00 -12.14 10.32
N LEU A 14 13.92 -12.33 9.36
CA LEU A 14 13.88 -13.45 8.44
C LEU A 14 14.01 -14.80 9.17
N ALA A 15 14.83 -14.87 10.20
CA ALA A 15 14.97 -16.08 11.03
C ALA A 15 13.67 -16.39 11.80
N ILE A 16 13.01 -15.38 12.38
CA ILE A 16 11.70 -15.53 13.03
C ILE A 16 10.66 -16.04 12.02
N MET A 17 10.58 -15.44 10.84
CA MET A 17 9.67 -15.88 9.79
C MET A 17 9.92 -17.33 9.37
N TYR A 18 11.19 -17.72 9.24
CA TYR A 18 11.56 -19.11 8.96
C TYR A 18 11.13 -20.08 10.08
N LEU A 19 11.28 -19.68 11.34
CA LEU A 19 10.87 -20.50 12.48
C LEU A 19 9.35 -20.73 12.53
N ILE A 20 8.56 -19.70 12.22
CA ILE A 20 7.10 -19.73 12.23
C ILE A 20 6.53 -20.37 10.95
N SER A 21 7.33 -20.50 9.91
CA SER A 21 6.89 -21.02 8.60
C SER A 21 6.24 -22.40 8.71
N TRP A 22 5.09 -22.56 8.07
CA TRP A 22 4.31 -23.79 8.06
C TRP A 22 4.98 -24.93 7.27
N LYS A 23 5.62 -24.62 6.13
CA LYS A 23 6.30 -25.59 5.25
C LYS A 23 7.74 -25.17 4.94
N LYS A 24 8.61 -25.19 5.93
CA LYS A 24 10.01 -24.69 5.86
C LYS A 24 10.80 -25.20 4.66
N LYS A 25 10.61 -26.48 4.29
CA LYS A 25 11.35 -27.12 3.19
C LYS A 25 10.97 -26.59 1.79
N ASN A 26 9.81 -25.98 1.68
CA ASN A 26 9.26 -25.49 0.43
C ASN A 26 9.49 -23.99 0.19
N ILE A 27 10.21 -23.33 1.10
CA ILE A 27 10.56 -21.92 0.94
C ILE A 27 11.51 -21.78 -0.25
N SER A 28 11.11 -20.97 -1.24
CA SER A 28 11.94 -20.68 -2.39
C SER A 28 13.02 -19.66 -2.05
N VAL A 29 14.24 -20.16 -1.75
CA VAL A 29 15.39 -19.29 -1.48
C VAL A 29 15.67 -18.33 -2.64
N LYS A 30 15.46 -18.79 -3.89
CA LYS A 30 15.62 -17.96 -5.09
C LYS A 30 14.67 -16.76 -5.08
N MET A 31 13.41 -16.96 -4.71
CA MET A 31 12.40 -15.89 -4.60
C MET A 31 12.74 -14.94 -3.45
N LEU A 32 13.14 -15.47 -2.29
CA LEU A 32 13.56 -14.69 -1.14
C LEU A 32 14.73 -13.75 -1.46
N VAL A 33 15.79 -14.28 -2.06
CA VAL A 33 16.96 -13.49 -2.47
C VAL A 33 16.58 -12.41 -3.48
N LYS A 34 15.75 -12.74 -4.49
CA LYS A 34 15.21 -11.75 -5.44
C LYS A 34 14.43 -10.64 -4.72
N ALA A 35 13.57 -10.98 -3.77
CA ALA A 35 12.77 -10.02 -3.03
C ALA A 35 13.65 -9.07 -2.19
N VAL A 36 14.64 -9.60 -1.45
CA VAL A 36 15.57 -8.79 -0.67
C VAL A 36 16.39 -7.86 -1.57
N ILE A 37 16.92 -8.38 -2.68
CA ILE A 37 17.67 -7.56 -3.65
C ILE A 37 16.75 -6.48 -4.24
N ALA A 38 15.54 -6.84 -4.65
CA ALA A 38 14.57 -5.90 -5.21
C ALA A 38 14.22 -4.78 -4.22
N GLN A 39 13.92 -5.12 -2.97
CA GLN A 39 13.66 -4.12 -1.92
C GLN A 39 14.84 -3.19 -1.70
N PHE A 40 16.05 -3.75 -1.62
CA PHE A 40 17.26 -2.95 -1.46
C PHE A 40 17.49 -2.02 -2.65
N LEU A 41 17.34 -2.52 -3.87
CA LEU A 41 17.49 -1.70 -5.09
C LEU A 41 16.42 -0.60 -5.17
N ILE A 42 15.16 -0.90 -4.90
CA ILE A 42 14.08 0.09 -4.87
C ILE A 42 14.40 1.16 -3.83
N ALA A 43 14.77 0.77 -2.60
CA ALA A 43 15.12 1.70 -1.55
C ALA A 43 16.32 2.61 -1.94
N VAL A 44 17.38 2.03 -2.52
CA VAL A 44 18.55 2.79 -2.99
C VAL A 44 18.17 3.75 -4.11
N ILE A 45 17.37 3.30 -5.08
CA ILE A 45 16.91 4.16 -6.18
C ILE A 45 16.11 5.34 -5.64
N LEU A 46 15.15 5.11 -4.74
CA LEU A 46 14.27 6.17 -4.23
C LEU A 46 15.00 7.13 -3.28
N VAL A 47 15.99 6.63 -2.50
CA VAL A 47 16.65 7.43 -1.46
C VAL A 47 17.96 8.05 -1.95
N LYS A 48 18.74 7.39 -2.83
CA LYS A 48 20.10 7.79 -3.18
C LYS A 48 20.24 8.28 -4.62
N VAL A 49 19.51 7.70 -5.58
CA VAL A 49 19.62 8.07 -6.97
C VAL A 49 18.88 9.39 -7.22
N PRO A 50 19.53 10.41 -7.86
CA PRO A 50 18.90 11.72 -8.08
C PRO A 50 17.56 11.64 -8.83
N ALA A 51 17.45 10.79 -9.85
CA ALA A 51 16.21 10.60 -10.58
C ALA A 51 15.09 10.03 -9.71
N GLY A 52 15.39 9.03 -8.86
CA GLY A 52 14.41 8.46 -7.93
C GLY A 52 13.94 9.47 -6.89
N ARG A 53 14.88 10.22 -6.30
CA ARG A 53 14.54 11.30 -5.36
C ARG A 53 13.67 12.39 -6.01
N TYR A 54 13.99 12.77 -7.25
CA TYR A 54 13.20 13.74 -7.99
C TYR A 54 11.75 13.25 -8.20
N VAL A 55 11.57 11.98 -8.58
CA VAL A 55 10.24 11.41 -8.74
C VAL A 55 9.49 11.38 -7.41
N VAL A 56 10.13 10.90 -6.33
CA VAL A 56 9.52 10.89 -4.99
C VAL A 56 9.13 12.29 -4.54
N SER A 57 10.01 13.28 -4.70
CA SER A 57 9.71 14.67 -4.34
C SER A 57 8.52 15.21 -5.14
N ARG A 58 8.48 15.00 -6.46
CA ARG A 58 7.36 15.47 -7.29
C ARG A 58 6.02 14.82 -6.92
N VAL A 59 6.03 13.51 -6.65
CA VAL A 59 4.83 12.82 -6.18
C VAL A 59 4.43 13.31 -4.79
N SER A 60 5.40 13.50 -3.90
CA SER A 60 5.18 14.07 -2.56
C SER A 60 4.56 15.45 -2.62
N ASP A 61 5.09 16.34 -3.47
CA ASP A 61 4.54 17.69 -3.67
C ASP A 61 3.11 17.65 -4.17
N ALA A 62 2.82 16.79 -5.15
CA ALA A 62 1.48 16.61 -5.69
C ALA A 62 0.49 16.10 -4.63
N VAL A 63 0.86 15.07 -3.88
CA VAL A 63 0.01 14.52 -2.81
C VAL A 63 -0.19 15.54 -1.69
N THR A 64 0.88 16.26 -1.30
CA THR A 64 0.78 17.33 -0.28
C THR A 64 -0.12 18.45 -0.73
N SER A 65 -0.06 18.85 -2.01
CA SER A 65 -0.97 19.87 -2.57
C SER A 65 -2.44 19.44 -2.48
N VAL A 66 -2.71 18.17 -2.73
CA VAL A 66 -4.07 17.60 -2.59
C VAL A 66 -4.51 17.61 -1.13
N ILE A 67 -3.64 17.26 -0.19
CA ILE A 67 -3.94 17.30 1.26
C ILE A 67 -4.22 18.73 1.70
N ASN A 68 -3.47 19.72 1.20
CA ASN A 68 -3.69 21.13 1.49
C ASN A 68 -5.07 21.60 1.00
N CYS A 69 -5.53 21.16 -0.18
CA CYS A 69 -6.90 21.43 -0.61
C CYS A 69 -7.94 20.88 0.37
N GLY A 70 -7.70 19.69 0.93
CA GLY A 70 -8.53 19.13 2.00
C GLY A 70 -8.53 20.00 3.26
N GLN A 71 -7.35 20.49 3.65
CA GLN A 71 -7.21 21.39 4.80
C GLN A 71 -7.95 22.72 4.59
N ASP A 72 -7.92 23.28 3.37
CA ASP A 72 -8.69 24.47 3.02
C ASP A 72 -10.19 24.21 3.16
N GLY A 73 -10.69 23.06 2.71
CA GLY A 73 -12.06 22.64 2.90
C GLY A 73 -12.45 22.48 4.37
N LEU A 74 -11.58 21.89 5.19
CA LEU A 74 -11.79 21.76 6.64
C LEU A 74 -11.82 23.12 7.32
N SER A 75 -10.95 24.05 6.92
CA SER A 75 -10.94 25.42 7.44
C SER A 75 -12.21 26.18 7.09
N PHE A 76 -12.77 25.95 5.92
CA PHE A 76 -14.06 26.52 5.50
C PHE A 76 -15.22 26.01 6.38
N VAL A 77 -15.25 24.71 6.70
CA VAL A 77 -16.35 24.09 7.48
C VAL A 77 -16.22 24.35 8.98
N PHE A 78 -15.00 24.21 9.53
CA PHE A 78 -14.74 24.22 10.98
C PHE A 78 -14.09 25.50 11.49
N GLY A 79 -13.72 26.42 10.61
CA GLY A 79 -13.10 27.70 10.96
C GLY A 79 -11.82 27.53 11.78
N SER A 80 -11.72 28.27 12.88
CA SER A 80 -10.54 28.28 13.76
C SER A 80 -10.22 26.93 14.41
N LEU A 81 -11.15 25.98 14.45
CA LEU A 81 -10.90 24.64 14.99
C LEU A 81 -10.01 23.79 14.06
N ALA A 82 -9.95 24.13 12.76
CA ALA A 82 -9.05 23.49 11.81
C ALA A 82 -7.65 24.13 11.80
N ASP A 83 -7.43 25.27 12.46
CA ASP A 83 -6.17 25.98 12.51
C ASP A 83 -5.38 25.58 13.76
N SER A 84 -4.23 24.91 13.56
CA SER A 84 -3.34 24.50 14.66
C SER A 84 -2.70 25.67 15.41
N THR A 85 -2.73 26.88 14.84
CA THR A 85 -2.16 28.10 15.42
C THR A 85 -3.19 28.92 16.22
N ALA A 86 -4.48 28.52 16.13
CA ALA A 86 -5.56 29.19 16.85
C ALA A 86 -5.46 28.99 18.40
N ALA A 87 -6.15 29.82 19.15
CA ALA A 87 -6.17 29.74 20.60
C ALA A 87 -6.68 28.41 21.17
N THR A 88 -7.48 27.67 20.39
CA THR A 88 -7.95 26.32 20.70
C THR A 88 -6.86 25.25 20.58
N GLY A 89 -5.72 25.56 19.95
CA GLY A 89 -4.68 24.59 19.61
C GLY A 89 -5.10 23.57 18.55
N SER A 90 -4.32 22.52 18.40
CA SER A 90 -4.58 21.46 17.42
C SER A 90 -5.72 20.55 17.89
N VAL A 91 -6.84 20.55 17.16
CA VAL A 91 -7.96 19.63 17.39
C VAL A 91 -7.78 18.40 16.49
N PHE A 92 -7.24 17.32 17.07
CA PHE A 92 -6.93 16.07 16.37
C PHE A 92 -8.10 15.53 15.53
N ALA A 93 -9.31 15.52 16.11
CA ALA A 93 -10.50 15.02 15.42
C ALA A 93 -10.80 15.77 14.12
N ILE A 94 -10.55 17.06 14.06
CA ILE A 94 -10.83 17.88 12.87
C ILE A 94 -9.66 17.80 11.90
N GLN A 95 -8.45 18.01 12.37
CA GLN A 95 -7.27 18.08 11.48
C GLN A 95 -6.86 16.74 10.91
N VAL A 96 -6.85 15.68 11.72
CA VAL A 96 -6.40 14.35 11.30
C VAL A 96 -7.54 13.56 10.70
N LEU A 97 -8.67 13.38 11.43
CA LEU A 97 -9.78 12.57 10.92
C LEU A 97 -10.48 13.24 9.75
N GLY A 98 -10.60 14.58 9.74
CA GLY A 98 -11.15 15.31 8.61
C GLY A 98 -10.34 15.10 7.33
N ASN A 99 -9.00 15.13 7.40
CA ASN A 99 -8.14 14.81 6.26
C ASN A 99 -8.27 13.34 5.81
N ILE A 100 -8.45 12.41 6.74
CA ILE A 100 -8.68 10.99 6.40
C ILE A 100 -9.97 10.86 5.61
N VAL A 101 -11.06 11.48 6.04
CA VAL A 101 -12.36 11.46 5.33
C VAL A 101 -12.22 12.06 3.93
N PHE A 102 -11.56 13.22 3.79
CA PHE A 102 -11.34 13.84 2.50
C PHE A 102 -10.54 12.94 1.55
N LEU A 103 -9.44 12.36 2.03
CA LEU A 103 -8.61 11.48 1.20
C LEU A 103 -9.32 10.16 0.87
N SER A 104 -10.13 9.63 1.78
CA SER A 104 -10.93 8.43 1.53
C SER A 104 -11.93 8.66 0.40
N ALA A 105 -12.68 9.76 0.45
CA ALA A 105 -13.58 10.18 -0.61
C ALA A 105 -12.87 10.38 -1.95
N LEU A 106 -11.68 10.99 -1.94
CA LEU A 106 -10.85 11.17 -3.14
C LEU A 106 -10.38 9.83 -3.72
N VAL A 107 -9.91 8.91 -2.88
CA VAL A 107 -9.46 7.57 -3.31
C VAL A 107 -10.63 6.79 -3.91
N SER A 108 -11.82 6.85 -3.29
CA SER A 108 -13.04 6.25 -3.83
C SER A 108 -13.41 6.83 -5.20
N LEU A 109 -13.31 8.15 -5.37
CA LEU A 109 -13.48 8.80 -6.65
C LEU A 109 -12.49 8.31 -7.71
N LEU A 110 -11.20 8.27 -7.39
CA LEU A 110 -10.14 7.80 -8.30
C LEU A 110 -10.32 6.32 -8.67
N TYR A 111 -10.85 5.54 -7.74
CA TYR A 111 -11.23 4.16 -7.97
C TYR A 111 -12.40 4.06 -8.95
N TYR A 112 -13.48 4.80 -8.72
CA TYR A 112 -14.68 4.82 -9.58
C TYR A 112 -14.37 5.24 -11.01
N ILE A 113 -13.53 6.27 -11.21
CA ILE A 113 -13.10 6.75 -12.54
C ILE A 113 -12.18 5.72 -13.23
N GLY A 114 -11.57 4.79 -12.47
CA GLY A 114 -10.70 3.75 -12.99
C GLY A 114 -9.21 4.12 -13.06
N ILE A 115 -8.83 5.33 -12.65
CA ILE A 115 -7.42 5.76 -12.62
C ILE A 115 -6.61 4.86 -11.69
N LEU A 116 -7.14 4.61 -10.49
CA LEU A 116 -6.47 3.77 -9.51
C LEU A 116 -6.33 2.32 -10.00
N GLY A 117 -7.37 1.78 -10.63
CA GLY A 117 -7.34 0.46 -11.24
C GLY A 117 -6.28 0.30 -12.31
N PHE A 118 -6.13 1.31 -13.16
CA PHE A 118 -5.08 1.34 -14.17
C PHE A 118 -3.68 1.32 -13.54
N VAL A 119 -3.42 2.17 -12.54
CA VAL A 119 -2.14 2.25 -11.84
C VAL A 119 -1.79 0.93 -11.14
N VAL A 120 -2.75 0.38 -10.37
CA VAL A 120 -2.58 -0.90 -9.65
C VAL A 120 -2.28 -2.04 -10.61
N LYS A 121 -2.98 -2.12 -11.74
CA LYS A 121 -2.76 -3.16 -12.75
C LYS A 121 -1.35 -3.11 -13.33
N TRP A 122 -0.85 -1.93 -13.68
CA TRP A 122 0.48 -1.78 -14.27
C TRP A 122 1.60 -2.07 -13.27
N ILE A 123 1.50 -1.52 -12.06
CA ILE A 123 2.49 -1.77 -11.00
C ILE A 123 2.41 -3.25 -10.57
N GLY A 124 1.21 -3.80 -10.41
CA GLY A 124 1.00 -5.20 -10.07
C GLY A 124 1.63 -6.15 -11.07
N LYS A 125 1.49 -5.87 -12.37
CA LYS A 125 2.13 -6.66 -13.43
C LYS A 125 3.67 -6.60 -13.35
N ALA A 126 4.22 -5.44 -13.03
CA ALA A 126 5.68 -5.29 -12.85
C ALA A 126 6.16 -6.08 -11.62
N VAL A 127 5.47 -5.98 -10.49
CA VAL A 127 5.78 -6.71 -9.26
C VAL A 127 5.64 -8.22 -9.47
N GLY A 128 4.57 -8.67 -10.13
CA GLY A 128 4.34 -10.08 -10.43
C GLY A 128 5.45 -10.69 -11.30
N LYS A 129 5.87 -9.96 -12.33
CA LYS A 129 6.99 -10.38 -13.18
C LYS A 129 8.31 -10.43 -12.41
N LEU A 130 8.54 -9.49 -11.51
CA LEU A 130 9.74 -9.42 -10.68
C LEU A 130 9.80 -10.58 -9.69
N MET A 131 8.68 -10.83 -8.99
CA MET A 131 8.59 -11.83 -7.92
C MET A 131 8.32 -13.24 -8.45
N GLY A 132 7.72 -13.38 -9.63
CA GLY A 132 7.27 -14.66 -10.19
C GLY A 132 6.02 -15.17 -9.47
N THR A 133 5.11 -14.26 -9.12
CA THR A 133 3.85 -14.53 -8.42
C THR A 133 2.67 -14.40 -9.37
N SER A 134 1.50 -14.91 -8.95
CA SER A 134 0.28 -14.82 -9.76
C SER A 134 -0.17 -13.36 -9.97
N GLU A 135 -1.00 -13.14 -10.99
CA GLU A 135 -1.55 -11.81 -11.26
C GLU A 135 -2.41 -11.32 -10.10
N VAL A 136 -3.20 -12.21 -9.48
CA VAL A 136 -4.07 -11.88 -8.35
C VAL A 136 -3.26 -11.46 -7.11
N GLU A 137 -2.22 -12.23 -6.75
CA GLU A 137 -1.35 -11.90 -5.61
C GLU A 137 -0.68 -10.54 -5.76
N SER A 138 -0.07 -10.32 -6.93
CA SER A 138 0.65 -9.09 -7.21
C SER A 138 -0.28 -7.90 -7.29
N PHE A 139 -1.47 -8.11 -7.87
CA PHE A 139 -2.51 -7.09 -7.96
C PHE A 139 -2.96 -6.65 -6.57
N VAL A 140 -3.29 -7.60 -5.69
CA VAL A 140 -3.78 -7.27 -4.34
C VAL A 140 -2.70 -6.64 -3.46
N ALA A 141 -1.46 -7.13 -3.56
CA ALA A 141 -0.36 -6.55 -2.82
C ALA A 141 -0.10 -5.08 -3.19
N VAL A 142 -0.26 -4.73 -4.48
CA VAL A 142 -0.15 -3.35 -4.95
C VAL A 142 -1.41 -2.54 -4.64
N ALA A 143 -2.61 -3.12 -4.75
CA ALA A 143 -3.84 -2.45 -4.39
C ALA A 143 -3.83 -1.98 -2.92
N ASN A 144 -3.25 -2.79 -2.04
CA ASN A 144 -3.07 -2.47 -0.62
C ASN A 144 -2.24 -1.22 -0.35
N MET A 145 -1.36 -0.80 -1.28
CA MET A 145 -0.64 0.48 -1.14
C MET A 145 -1.58 1.69 -1.13
N PHE A 146 -2.73 1.57 -1.77
CA PHE A 146 -3.67 2.66 -1.99
C PHE A 146 -4.93 2.51 -1.13
N LEU A 147 -5.55 1.33 -1.18
CA LEU A 147 -6.86 1.07 -0.59
C LEU A 147 -6.76 0.58 0.88
N GLY A 148 -5.66 -0.10 1.23
CA GLY A 148 -5.51 -0.66 2.57
C GLY A 148 -6.20 -2.00 2.75
N GLN A 149 -6.24 -2.45 4.01
CA GLN A 149 -6.61 -3.84 4.38
C GLN A 149 -8.09 -4.16 4.23
N THR A 150 -8.97 -3.18 4.21
CA THR A 150 -10.43 -3.39 4.14
C THR A 150 -10.90 -3.56 2.70
N ASP A 151 -10.46 -2.71 1.81
CA ASP A 151 -11.02 -2.59 0.47
C ASP A 151 -10.34 -3.52 -0.55
N SER A 152 -9.02 -3.70 -0.42
CA SER A 152 -8.30 -4.51 -1.40
C SER A 152 -8.66 -6.00 -1.39
N PRO A 153 -9.00 -6.67 -0.26
CA PRO A 153 -9.54 -8.02 -0.29
C PRO A 153 -10.90 -8.12 -0.99
N ILE A 154 -11.72 -7.07 -0.92
CA ILE A 154 -13.02 -7.02 -1.61
C ILE A 154 -12.82 -7.12 -3.12
N LEU A 155 -11.77 -6.48 -3.67
CA LEU A 155 -11.45 -6.53 -5.10
C LEU A 155 -11.21 -7.94 -5.63
N VAL A 156 -10.66 -8.80 -4.79
CA VAL A 156 -10.32 -10.18 -5.16
C VAL A 156 -11.29 -11.20 -4.60
N SER A 157 -12.35 -10.77 -3.91
CA SER A 157 -13.34 -11.64 -3.27
C SER A 157 -13.93 -12.67 -4.24
N LYS A 158 -14.21 -12.29 -5.48
CA LYS A 158 -14.71 -13.18 -6.53
C LYS A 158 -13.70 -14.24 -6.99
N TYR A 159 -12.42 -14.07 -6.68
CA TYR A 159 -11.38 -15.02 -7.02
C TYR A 159 -10.99 -15.93 -5.86
N LEU A 160 -11.39 -15.60 -4.60
CA LEU A 160 -11.00 -16.33 -3.38
C LEU A 160 -11.22 -17.84 -3.47
N GLY A 161 -12.34 -18.27 -4.06
CA GLY A 161 -12.65 -19.71 -4.22
C GLY A 161 -11.73 -20.47 -5.20
N GLN A 162 -10.89 -19.75 -5.94
CA GLN A 162 -9.93 -20.31 -6.90
C GLN A 162 -8.48 -20.10 -6.46
N MET A 163 -8.26 -19.27 -5.44
CA MET A 163 -6.95 -18.96 -4.89
C MET A 163 -6.45 -20.10 -4.01
N THR A 164 -5.15 -20.32 -4.04
CA THR A 164 -4.46 -21.22 -3.13
C THR A 164 -4.30 -20.58 -1.74
N ASP A 165 -4.12 -21.39 -0.70
CA ASP A 165 -3.88 -20.88 0.66
C ASP A 165 -2.68 -19.90 0.71
N SER A 166 -1.64 -20.16 -0.09
CA SER A 166 -0.48 -19.28 -0.20
C SER A 166 -0.82 -17.92 -0.82
N GLU A 167 -1.74 -17.87 -1.80
CA GLU A 167 -2.23 -16.63 -2.41
C GLU A 167 -3.10 -15.85 -1.43
N VAL A 168 -3.98 -16.53 -0.69
CA VAL A 168 -4.79 -15.91 0.38
C VAL A 168 -3.88 -15.35 1.47
N MET A 169 -2.80 -16.05 1.83
CA MET A 169 -1.81 -15.52 2.78
C MET A 169 -1.19 -14.21 2.29
N VAL A 170 -0.94 -14.04 0.99
CA VAL A 170 -0.47 -12.75 0.43
C VAL A 170 -1.51 -11.66 0.62
N VAL A 171 -2.80 -11.95 0.41
CA VAL A 171 -3.89 -10.98 0.66
C VAL A 171 -3.85 -10.49 2.11
N LEU A 172 -3.78 -11.42 3.07
CA LEU A 172 -3.77 -11.10 4.50
C LEU A 172 -2.54 -10.31 4.91
N VAL A 173 -1.34 -10.80 4.55
CA VAL A 173 -0.06 -10.17 4.94
C VAL A 173 0.10 -8.79 4.29
N SER A 174 -0.26 -8.65 3.01
CA SER A 174 -0.16 -7.35 2.34
C SER A 174 -1.16 -6.33 2.90
N GLY A 175 -2.36 -6.78 3.27
CA GLY A 175 -3.34 -5.92 3.93
C GLY A 175 -2.85 -5.42 5.29
N MET A 176 -2.38 -6.33 6.14
CA MET A 176 -1.88 -5.97 7.48
C MET A 176 -0.58 -5.18 7.46
N GLY A 177 0.25 -5.36 6.42
CA GLY A 177 1.56 -4.70 6.30
C GLY A 177 1.52 -3.36 5.57
N SER A 178 0.36 -2.92 5.08
CA SER A 178 0.20 -1.69 4.29
C SER A 178 -0.51 -0.59 5.06
N MET A 179 -0.37 0.62 4.54
CA MET A 179 -1.13 1.80 4.94
C MET A 179 -1.96 2.27 3.74
N SER A 180 -3.24 2.61 3.96
CA SER A 180 -4.03 3.27 2.92
C SER A 180 -3.55 4.71 2.67
N VAL A 181 -3.80 5.21 1.46
CA VAL A 181 -3.48 6.61 1.12
C VAL A 181 -4.23 7.59 2.03
N SER A 182 -5.45 7.25 2.47
CA SER A 182 -6.24 8.08 3.39
C SER A 182 -5.50 8.35 4.70
N ILE A 183 -4.80 7.38 5.25
CA ILE A 183 -4.05 7.52 6.50
C ILE A 183 -2.77 8.35 6.32
N LEU A 184 -2.21 8.41 5.11
CA LEU A 184 -0.99 9.22 4.85
C LEU A 184 -1.22 10.69 5.20
N GLY A 185 -2.40 11.23 4.92
CA GLY A 185 -2.78 12.59 5.31
C GLY A 185 -2.76 12.80 6.82
N GLY A 186 -3.24 11.83 7.58
CA GLY A 186 -3.18 11.84 9.04
C GLY A 186 -1.75 11.87 9.57
N TYR A 187 -0.87 11.03 9.03
CA TYR A 187 0.56 11.02 9.42
C TYR A 187 1.26 12.32 9.06
N THR A 188 0.93 12.93 7.92
CA THR A 188 1.49 14.21 7.51
C THR A 188 1.05 15.33 8.47
N ALA A 189 -0.21 15.32 8.90
CA ALA A 189 -0.72 16.25 9.92
C ALA A 189 0.00 16.10 11.27
N LEU A 190 0.53 14.89 11.57
CA LEU A 190 1.38 14.63 12.74
C LEU A 190 2.86 15.03 12.54
N GLY A 191 3.21 15.61 11.39
CA GLY A 191 4.55 16.13 11.10
C GLY A 191 5.50 15.12 10.44
N ILE A 192 5.01 13.98 9.95
CA ILE A 192 5.85 13.02 9.22
C ILE A 192 5.95 13.48 7.76
N PRO A 193 7.17 13.70 7.21
CA PRO A 193 7.32 14.11 5.81
C PRO A 193 6.76 13.06 4.85
N MET A 194 5.94 13.52 3.90
CA MET A 194 5.26 12.68 2.90
C MET A 194 6.22 11.79 2.10
N GLU A 195 7.42 12.27 1.81
CA GLU A 195 8.44 11.51 1.07
C GLU A 195 8.76 10.16 1.72
N TYR A 196 8.90 10.11 3.05
CA TYR A 196 9.19 8.87 3.77
C TYR A 196 8.01 7.91 3.75
N LEU A 197 6.79 8.44 3.84
CA LEU A 197 5.57 7.65 3.77
C LEU A 197 5.41 6.98 2.39
N LEU A 198 5.67 7.73 1.31
CA LEU A 198 5.63 7.22 -0.06
C LEU A 198 6.72 6.16 -0.32
N ILE A 199 7.94 6.39 0.18
CA ILE A 199 9.02 5.40 0.07
C ILE A 199 8.63 4.11 0.80
N ALA A 200 8.12 4.22 2.03
CA ALA A 200 7.68 3.07 2.81
C ALA A 200 6.57 2.30 2.07
N SER A 201 5.53 2.98 1.59
CA SER A 201 4.42 2.36 0.85
C SER A 201 4.89 1.64 -0.41
N THR A 202 5.87 2.20 -1.14
CA THR A 202 6.41 1.58 -2.36
C THR A 202 7.13 0.25 -2.09
N LEU A 203 7.68 0.06 -0.89
CA LEU A 203 8.38 -1.17 -0.51
C LEU A 203 7.43 -2.28 -0.03
N VAL A 204 6.21 -1.93 0.38
CA VAL A 204 5.23 -2.88 0.95
C VAL A 204 4.90 -4.06 0.04
N PRO A 205 4.59 -3.91 -1.27
CA PRO A 205 4.18 -5.04 -2.09
C PRO A 205 5.22 -6.15 -2.16
N VAL A 206 6.48 -5.78 -2.38
CA VAL A 206 7.57 -6.76 -2.46
C VAL A 206 7.84 -7.41 -1.11
N GLY A 207 7.81 -6.61 -0.02
CA GLY A 207 8.02 -7.09 1.34
C GLY A 207 6.91 -8.03 1.81
N SER A 208 5.67 -7.67 1.58
CA SER A 208 4.52 -8.48 1.99
C SER A 208 4.44 -9.81 1.24
N ILE A 209 4.69 -9.81 -0.07
CA ILE A 209 4.78 -11.05 -0.85
C ILE A 209 5.91 -11.94 -0.30
N MET A 210 7.08 -11.36 -0.03
CA MET A 210 8.21 -12.09 0.54
C MET A 210 7.85 -12.74 1.87
N VAL A 211 7.28 -11.99 2.80
CA VAL A 211 6.87 -12.48 4.13
C VAL A 211 5.80 -13.55 4.01
N ALA A 212 4.76 -13.33 3.20
CA ALA A 212 3.68 -14.29 3.01
C ALA A 212 4.19 -15.63 2.45
N LYS A 213 5.06 -15.59 1.43
CA LYS A 213 5.66 -16.80 0.84
C LYS A 213 6.70 -17.48 1.74
N MET A 214 7.22 -16.78 2.75
CA MET A 214 8.00 -17.41 3.82
C MET A 214 7.11 -18.11 4.84
N LEU A 215 6.01 -17.48 5.25
CA LEU A 215 5.07 -18.04 6.21
C LEU A 215 4.34 -19.25 5.64
N LEU A 216 3.79 -19.11 4.43
CA LEU A 216 3.06 -20.15 3.72
C LEU A 216 3.54 -20.26 2.27
N PRO A 217 4.59 -21.07 2.01
CA PRO A 217 5.14 -21.26 0.67
C PRO A 217 4.13 -21.86 -0.31
N GLN A 218 4.24 -21.48 -1.59
CA GLN A 218 3.41 -22.03 -2.65
C GLN A 218 3.77 -23.50 -2.88
N THR A 219 2.82 -24.39 -2.67
CA THR A 219 2.97 -25.84 -2.89
C THR A 219 1.91 -26.40 -3.82
N GLU A 220 0.89 -25.62 -4.11
CA GLU A 220 -0.23 -25.99 -4.98
C GLU A 220 -0.04 -25.35 -6.36
N GLU A 221 -0.62 -25.95 -7.39
CA GLU A 221 -0.65 -25.33 -8.71
C GLU A 221 -1.56 -24.10 -8.69
N VAL A 222 -0.99 -22.98 -9.12
CA VAL A 222 -1.72 -21.73 -9.26
C VAL A 222 -2.66 -21.85 -10.45
N ARG A 223 -3.95 -21.67 -10.22
CA ARG A 223 -4.89 -21.55 -11.33
C ARG A 223 -4.73 -20.18 -11.96
N GLU A 224 -4.40 -20.16 -13.25
CA GLU A 224 -4.38 -18.89 -13.99
C GLU A 224 -5.79 -18.35 -14.05
N VAL A 225 -6.07 -17.40 -13.18
CA VAL A 225 -7.25 -16.56 -13.28
C VAL A 225 -6.95 -15.59 -14.43
N GLY A 226 -7.76 -15.64 -15.47
CA GLY A 226 -7.63 -14.67 -16.58
C GLY A 226 -7.55 -13.25 -16.03
N SER A 227 -7.08 -12.29 -16.81
CA SER A 227 -6.71 -10.93 -16.34
C SER A 227 -7.63 -10.40 -15.23
N VAL A 228 -7.05 -10.08 -14.08
CA VAL A 228 -7.78 -9.49 -12.95
C VAL A 228 -8.45 -8.20 -13.42
N LYS A 229 -9.76 -8.22 -13.47
CA LYS A 229 -10.56 -7.03 -13.81
C LYS A 229 -11.01 -6.39 -12.51
N MET A 230 -10.63 -5.15 -12.31
CA MET A 230 -11.17 -4.31 -11.28
C MET A 230 -12.62 -3.97 -11.64
N ASP A 231 -13.54 -4.19 -10.73
CA ASP A 231 -14.87 -3.64 -10.83
C ASP A 231 -14.86 -2.23 -10.27
N ASN A 232 -14.49 -1.28 -11.13
CA ASN A 232 -14.27 0.11 -10.72
C ASN A 232 -15.54 0.80 -10.22
N LYS A 233 -16.71 0.30 -10.58
CA LYS A 233 -17.97 0.93 -10.19
C LYS A 233 -18.52 0.38 -8.88
N GLY A 234 -18.18 -0.88 -8.52
CA GLY A 234 -18.78 -1.54 -7.38
C GLY A 234 -20.31 -1.46 -7.46
N ASN A 235 -20.94 -1.00 -6.40
CA ASN A 235 -22.39 -0.75 -6.35
C ASN A 235 -22.77 0.70 -6.73
N ASN A 236 -21.79 1.57 -7.02
CA ASN A 236 -22.01 2.99 -7.24
C ASN A 236 -22.58 3.28 -8.64
N THR A 237 -23.68 3.99 -8.70
CA THR A 237 -24.36 4.35 -9.94
C THR A 237 -23.84 5.66 -10.53
N ASN A 238 -23.27 6.53 -9.70
CA ASN A 238 -22.78 7.85 -10.11
C ASN A 238 -21.58 8.31 -9.26
N VAL A 239 -20.94 9.40 -9.70
CA VAL A 239 -19.76 9.99 -9.07
C VAL A 239 -20.02 10.47 -7.64
N ILE A 240 -21.20 11.05 -7.39
CA ILE A 240 -21.55 11.59 -6.07
C ILE A 240 -21.68 10.46 -5.06
N GLU A 241 -22.29 9.36 -5.46
CA GLU A 241 -22.42 8.17 -4.62
C GLU A 241 -21.04 7.56 -4.29
N ALA A 242 -20.14 7.49 -5.28
CA ALA A 242 -18.78 7.02 -5.07
C ALA A 242 -17.99 7.90 -4.08
N VAL A 243 -18.18 9.22 -4.12
CA VAL A 243 -17.56 10.15 -3.17
C VAL A 243 -18.17 10.01 -1.77
N ALA A 244 -19.47 9.79 -1.67
CA ALA A 244 -20.17 9.65 -0.40
C ALA A 244 -19.89 8.30 0.30
N GLU A 245 -19.56 7.25 -0.45
CA GLU A 245 -19.18 5.93 0.09
C GLU A 245 -17.76 5.95 0.68
N GLY A 246 -16.85 6.77 0.13
CA GLY A 246 -15.46 6.91 0.58
C GLY A 246 -15.33 7.77 1.82
#